data_dd054b3a66c55e02457d5adde4ff0930
#
_entry.id   dd054b3a66c55e02457d5adde4ff0930
#
_cell.length_a   1.000
_cell.length_b   1.000
_cell.length_c   1.000
_cell.angle_alpha   90.00
_cell.angle_beta   90.00
_cell.angle_gamma   90.00
#
_symmetry.space_group_name_H-M   'P 1'
#
loop_
_entity.id
_entity.type
_entity.pdbx_description
1 polymer ?
#
loop_
_entity_poly.entity_id
_entity_poly.type
_entity_poly.pdbx_seq_one_letter_code
_entity_poly.pdbx_strand_id
1 'polypeptide(L)'
;MTFKLIVFFLLFTLSSNSQTPPSIENYGAIFKVEHPDFNTDTSQPFYAVFDVTKTFEDTAIPNKIIESAARFIKLHREAGVPENSIKVALVIHGAAILDLLNHTEYEHQRKSNQAHNPNYDLLTALSQEGVQIILCGQTAGYRKITKTQIHPEVKIALSAMTALVQLQNEGYRLINF
;
A
#
# COMPACT_ATOMS: atom_id res chain seq x y z
N MET A 1 -53.88 26.31 -39.74
CA MET A 1 -53.43 25.01 -39.11
C MET A 1 -52.02 25.17 -38.69
N THR A 2 -51.77 25.49 -37.37
CA THR A 2 -50.47 25.80 -36.82
C THR A 2 -49.97 24.55 -36.11
N PHE A 3 -48.89 23.97 -36.65
CA PHE A 3 -48.20 22.78 -36.08
C PHE A 3 -47.27 23.23 -34.95
N LYS A 4 -47.57 22.85 -33.69
CA LYS A 4 -46.71 23.08 -32.54
C LYS A 4 -45.69 21.94 -32.47
N LEU A 5 -44.39 22.25 -32.72
CA LEU A 5 -43.29 21.34 -32.54
C LEU A 5 -42.95 21.26 -31.04
N ILE A 6 -43.21 20.11 -30.41
CA ILE A 6 -42.81 19.84 -29.03
C ILE A 6 -41.39 19.24 -29.07
N VAL A 7 -40.40 20.01 -28.65
CA VAL A 7 -39.02 19.53 -28.46
C VAL A 7 -38.94 18.86 -27.09
N PHE A 8 -38.76 17.55 -27.09
CA PHE A 8 -38.55 16.76 -25.85
C PHE A 8 -37.05 16.81 -25.47
N PHE A 9 -36.74 17.56 -24.44
CA PHE A 9 -35.38 17.65 -23.91
C PHE A 9 -35.11 16.43 -23.00
N LEU A 10 -34.35 15.45 -23.50
CA LEU A 10 -33.97 14.29 -22.76
C LEU A 10 -32.79 14.70 -21.84
N LEU A 11 -33.08 14.91 -20.55
CA LEU A 11 -32.04 15.13 -19.50
C LEU A 11 -31.31 13.80 -19.21
N PHE A 12 -30.13 13.65 -19.79
CA PHE A 12 -29.21 12.56 -19.42
C PHE A 12 -28.57 12.90 -18.07
N THR A 13 -29.03 12.28 -16.98
CA THR A 13 -28.37 12.34 -15.69
C THR A 13 -27.14 11.43 -15.72
N LEU A 14 -25.95 12.01 -15.84
CA LEU A 14 -24.68 11.31 -15.63
C LEU A 14 -24.57 10.97 -14.13
N SER A 15 -24.87 9.74 -13.77
CA SER A 15 -24.57 9.21 -12.44
C SER A 15 -23.05 9.02 -12.36
N SER A 16 -22.37 9.98 -11.76
CA SER A 16 -20.96 9.81 -11.38
C SER A 16 -20.88 8.80 -10.24
N ASN A 17 -20.42 7.58 -10.51
CA ASN A 17 -20.03 6.63 -9.48
C ASN A 17 -18.80 7.19 -8.77
N SER A 18 -19.01 7.92 -7.69
CA SER A 18 -17.93 8.32 -6.78
C SER A 18 -17.51 7.08 -5.99
N GLN A 19 -16.45 6.40 -6.45
CA GLN A 19 -15.81 5.38 -5.62
C GLN A 19 -15.14 6.07 -4.45
N THR A 20 -15.46 5.62 -3.24
CA THR A 20 -14.76 6.08 -2.02
C THR A 20 -13.27 5.75 -2.18
N PRO A 21 -12.36 6.71 -1.93
CA PRO A 21 -10.93 6.45 -2.03
C PRO A 21 -10.51 5.33 -1.08
N PRO A 22 -9.52 4.52 -1.45
CA PRO A 22 -8.98 3.49 -0.57
C PRO A 22 -8.50 4.09 0.76
N SER A 23 -8.75 3.36 1.87
CA SER A 23 -8.38 3.79 3.22
C SER A 23 -7.67 2.66 3.96
N ILE A 24 -6.65 2.98 4.77
CA ILE A 24 -5.95 2.00 5.62
C ILE A 24 -6.87 1.36 6.67
N GLU A 25 -8.03 1.96 6.96
CA GLU A 25 -9.01 1.40 7.91
C GLU A 25 -9.53 0.02 7.48
N ASN A 26 -9.53 -0.25 6.18
CA ASN A 26 -9.96 -1.53 5.62
C ASN A 26 -8.90 -2.64 5.74
N TYR A 27 -7.68 -2.33 6.20
CA TYR A 27 -6.53 -3.22 6.20
C TYR A 27 -5.88 -3.33 7.58
N GLY A 28 -5.12 -4.42 7.77
CA GLY A 28 -4.31 -4.59 8.97
C GLY A 28 -5.12 -4.47 10.26
N ALA A 29 -6.09 -5.36 10.47
CA ALA A 29 -6.93 -5.38 11.67
C ALA A 29 -6.10 -5.29 12.96
N ILE A 30 -6.56 -4.49 13.90
CA ILE A 30 -5.98 -4.32 15.24
C ILE A 30 -6.91 -4.87 16.30
N PHE A 31 -6.35 -5.28 17.43
CA PHE A 31 -7.08 -5.76 18.60
C PHE A 31 -6.71 -4.91 19.79
N LYS A 32 -7.70 -4.50 20.56
CA LYS A 32 -7.47 -3.75 21.78
C LYS A 32 -6.74 -4.61 22.82
N VAL A 33 -5.66 -4.09 23.37
CA VAL A 33 -4.93 -4.71 24.48
C VAL A 33 -5.27 -3.94 25.74
N GLU A 34 -6.05 -4.56 26.62
CA GLU A 34 -6.36 -4.00 27.92
C GLU A 34 -5.17 -4.17 28.86
N HIS A 35 -4.68 -3.10 29.46
CA HIS A 35 -3.63 -3.10 30.47
C HIS A 35 -2.31 -3.80 30.03
N PRO A 36 -1.62 -3.32 28.98
CA PRO A 36 -0.33 -3.89 28.58
C PRO A 36 0.72 -3.68 29.70
N ASP A 37 1.47 -4.73 30.05
CA ASP A 37 2.54 -4.64 31.05
C ASP A 37 3.74 -3.81 30.55
N PHE A 38 3.93 -3.74 29.23
CA PHE A 38 4.92 -2.90 28.57
C PHE A 38 4.24 -1.69 27.96
N ASN A 39 4.32 -0.54 28.62
CA ASN A 39 3.66 0.67 28.19
C ASN A 39 4.31 1.28 26.94
N THR A 40 3.50 1.80 26.03
CA THR A 40 3.97 2.53 24.87
C THR A 40 4.45 3.93 25.29
N ASP A 41 5.73 4.24 25.05
CA ASP A 41 6.27 5.59 25.24
C ASP A 41 5.92 6.47 24.04
N THR A 42 4.81 7.19 24.14
CA THR A 42 4.28 8.06 23.06
C THR A 42 5.10 9.33 22.84
N SER A 43 6.11 9.59 23.67
CA SER A 43 7.04 10.73 23.52
C SER A 43 8.14 10.47 22.47
N GLN A 44 8.35 9.22 22.09
CA GLN A 44 9.38 8.81 21.13
C GLN A 44 8.83 8.70 19.71
N PRO A 45 9.69 8.91 18.68
CA PRO A 45 9.31 8.67 17.30
C PRO A 45 9.18 7.18 16.99
N PHE A 46 8.15 6.81 16.24
CA PHE A 46 7.88 5.45 15.75
C PHE A 46 8.13 5.40 14.23
N TYR A 47 9.41 5.32 13.85
CA TYR A 47 9.82 5.20 12.45
C TYR A 47 10.18 3.75 12.17
N ALA A 48 9.40 3.09 11.32
CA ALA A 48 9.55 1.68 10.98
C ALA A 48 9.81 1.47 9.49
N VAL A 49 10.77 0.62 9.14
CA VAL A 49 10.94 0.09 7.79
C VAL A 49 10.71 -1.42 7.81
N PHE A 50 9.77 -1.87 6.98
CA PHE A 50 9.48 -3.28 6.79
C PHE A 50 10.27 -3.82 5.61
N ASP A 51 11.03 -4.90 5.84
CA ASP A 51 11.73 -5.64 4.79
C ASP A 51 10.80 -6.73 4.25
N VAL A 52 10.32 -6.55 3.01
CA VAL A 52 9.28 -7.39 2.40
C VAL A 52 9.85 -8.20 1.26
N THR A 53 10.06 -9.51 1.50
CA THR A 53 10.69 -10.41 0.54
C THR A 53 9.74 -11.44 -0.07
N LYS A 54 8.65 -11.76 0.67
CA LYS A 54 7.77 -12.87 0.36
C LYS A 54 6.44 -12.37 -0.22
N THR A 55 5.96 -13.05 -1.23
CA THR A 55 4.55 -13.04 -1.63
C THR A 55 3.87 -14.33 -1.14
N PHE A 56 2.55 -14.34 -1.07
CA PHE A 56 1.77 -15.48 -0.61
C PHE A 56 1.05 -16.15 -1.78
N GLU A 57 0.69 -17.45 -1.60
CA GLU A 57 0.02 -18.22 -2.64
C GLU A 57 -1.41 -17.75 -2.90
N ASP A 58 -2.12 -17.33 -1.85
CA ASP A 58 -3.47 -16.79 -1.99
C ASP A 58 -3.42 -15.44 -2.73
N THR A 59 -3.95 -15.45 -3.95
CA THR A 59 -3.98 -14.28 -4.84
C THR A 59 -5.24 -13.43 -4.66
N ALA A 60 -6.14 -13.81 -3.76
CA ALA A 60 -7.40 -13.09 -3.52
C ALA A 60 -7.30 -12.06 -2.39
N ILE A 61 -6.27 -12.15 -1.55
CA ILE A 61 -6.07 -11.28 -0.39
C ILE A 61 -4.75 -10.51 -0.47
N PRO A 62 -4.67 -9.32 0.14
CA PRO A 62 -3.42 -8.57 0.21
C PRO A 62 -2.31 -9.31 0.95
N ASN A 63 -1.08 -8.94 0.63
CA ASN A 63 0.11 -9.43 1.32
C ASN A 63 0.09 -8.96 2.80
N LYS A 64 0.07 -9.92 3.72
CA LYS A 64 -0.06 -9.68 5.16
C LYS A 64 1.10 -8.86 5.76
N ILE A 65 2.30 -8.94 5.14
CA ILE A 65 3.44 -8.12 5.57
C ILE A 65 3.22 -6.67 5.16
N ILE A 66 2.70 -6.43 3.94
CA ILE A 66 2.32 -5.07 3.48
C ILE A 66 1.18 -4.52 4.35
N GLU A 67 0.17 -5.33 4.68
CA GLU A 67 -0.91 -4.93 5.61
C GLU A 67 -0.39 -4.55 7.00
N SER A 68 0.75 -5.11 7.42
CA SER A 68 1.34 -4.79 8.73
C SER A 68 1.78 -3.32 8.82
N ALA A 69 2.03 -2.65 7.69
CA ALA A 69 2.27 -1.20 7.66
C ALA A 69 1.01 -0.41 8.09
N ALA A 70 -0.16 -0.78 7.58
CA ALA A 70 -1.43 -0.17 8.00
C ALA A 70 -1.72 -0.46 9.47
N ARG A 71 -1.52 -1.70 9.91
CA ARG A 71 -1.65 -2.09 11.32
C ARG A 71 -0.73 -1.27 12.22
N PHE A 72 0.52 -1.09 11.84
CA PHE A 72 1.50 -0.31 12.60
C PHE A 72 1.02 1.13 12.81
N ILE A 73 0.57 1.79 11.76
CA ILE A 73 0.07 3.16 11.83
C ILE A 73 -1.14 3.24 12.78
N LYS A 74 -2.13 2.37 12.60
CA LYS A 74 -3.36 2.37 13.41
C LYS A 74 -3.09 2.09 14.88
N LEU A 75 -2.24 1.09 15.21
CA LEU A 75 -1.89 0.77 16.60
C LEU A 75 -1.25 1.95 17.32
N HIS A 76 -0.33 2.66 16.66
CA HIS A 76 0.37 3.77 17.30
C HIS A 76 -0.50 5.02 17.39
N ARG A 77 -1.40 5.26 16.43
CA ARG A 77 -2.44 6.30 16.53
C ARG A 77 -3.37 6.03 17.71
N GLU A 78 -3.87 4.81 17.84
CA GLU A 78 -4.75 4.41 18.95
C GLU A 78 -4.05 4.52 20.31
N ALA A 79 -2.74 4.23 20.36
CA ALA A 79 -1.92 4.43 21.56
C ALA A 79 -1.63 5.90 21.90
N GLY A 80 -2.02 6.87 21.06
CA GLY A 80 -1.84 8.29 21.27
C GLY A 80 -0.48 8.85 20.81
N VAL A 81 0.27 8.11 19.96
CA VAL A 81 1.49 8.65 19.33
C VAL A 81 1.10 9.75 18.34
N PRO A 82 1.72 10.94 18.39
CA PRO A 82 1.43 12.03 17.45
C PRO A 82 1.68 11.60 15.99
N GLU A 83 0.80 12.00 15.07
CA GLU A 83 0.89 11.58 13.66
C GLU A 83 2.23 11.90 13.01
N ASN A 84 2.80 13.08 13.28
CA ASN A 84 4.11 13.49 12.77
C ASN A 84 5.28 12.67 13.33
N SER A 85 5.04 11.89 14.40
CA SER A 85 6.00 10.97 15.02
C SER A 85 5.85 9.53 14.53
N ILE A 86 4.91 9.24 13.61
CA ILE A 86 4.74 7.93 12.98
C ILE A 86 5.22 8.02 11.53
N LYS A 87 6.24 7.24 11.17
CA LYS A 87 6.71 7.12 9.78
C LYS A 87 6.92 5.67 9.43
N VAL A 88 6.45 5.30 8.24
CA VAL A 88 6.56 3.93 7.75
C VAL A 88 7.17 3.89 6.36
N ALA A 89 8.03 2.92 6.12
CA ALA A 89 8.54 2.58 4.82
C ALA A 89 8.43 1.07 4.58
N LEU A 90 8.17 0.69 3.33
CA LEU A 90 8.22 -0.67 2.83
C LEU A 90 9.40 -0.77 1.86
N VAL A 91 10.35 -1.67 2.12
CA VAL A 91 11.41 -2.01 1.16
C VAL A 91 11.11 -3.39 0.61
N ILE A 92 10.75 -3.45 -0.66
CA ILE A 92 10.16 -4.62 -1.29
C ILE A 92 11.15 -5.20 -2.30
N HIS A 93 11.42 -6.50 -2.19
CA HIS A 93 12.32 -7.22 -3.09
C HIS A 93 11.97 -8.71 -3.19
N GLY A 94 12.79 -9.49 -3.90
CA GLY A 94 12.55 -10.92 -4.06
C GLY A 94 11.22 -11.24 -4.74
N ALA A 95 10.44 -12.16 -4.15
CA ALA A 95 9.15 -12.57 -4.70
C ALA A 95 8.05 -11.51 -4.49
N ALA A 96 8.17 -10.68 -3.46
CA ALA A 96 7.16 -9.67 -3.13
C ALA A 96 7.00 -8.56 -4.19
N ILE A 97 7.92 -8.45 -5.17
CA ILE A 97 7.73 -7.55 -6.33
C ILE A 97 6.42 -7.83 -7.06
N LEU A 98 5.94 -9.08 -7.04
CA LEU A 98 4.69 -9.46 -7.69
C LEU A 98 3.48 -8.74 -7.10
N ASP A 99 3.53 -8.41 -5.82
CA ASP A 99 2.46 -7.70 -5.11
C ASP A 99 2.41 -6.21 -5.45
N LEU A 100 3.46 -5.68 -6.09
CA LEU A 100 3.53 -4.30 -6.58
C LEU A 100 3.05 -4.10 -8.02
N LEU A 101 2.73 -5.16 -8.74
CA LEU A 101 2.35 -5.09 -10.15
C LEU A 101 1.02 -4.35 -10.34
N ASN A 102 0.87 -3.66 -11.48
CA ASN A 102 -0.45 -3.19 -11.91
C ASN A 102 -1.38 -4.38 -12.17
N HIS A 103 -2.69 -4.14 -12.31
CA HIS A 103 -3.68 -5.21 -12.43
C HIS A 103 -3.39 -6.18 -13.59
N THR A 104 -3.10 -5.64 -14.76
CA THR A 104 -2.86 -6.43 -15.98
C THR A 104 -1.62 -7.33 -15.83
N GLU A 105 -0.54 -6.76 -15.31
CA GLU A 105 0.71 -7.51 -15.15
C GLU A 105 0.61 -8.53 -14.00
N TYR A 106 -0.14 -8.22 -12.94
CA TYR A 106 -0.42 -9.14 -11.85
C TYR A 106 -1.16 -10.38 -12.34
N GLU A 107 -2.25 -10.21 -13.08
CA GLU A 107 -3.01 -11.29 -13.68
C GLU A 107 -2.12 -12.20 -14.53
N HIS A 108 -1.31 -11.58 -15.40
CA HIS A 108 -0.41 -12.30 -16.31
C HIS A 108 0.67 -13.10 -15.56
N GLN A 109 1.37 -12.49 -14.61
CA GLN A 109 2.51 -13.12 -13.93
C GLN A 109 2.12 -14.08 -12.81
N ARG A 110 1.01 -13.81 -12.11
CA ARG A 110 0.49 -14.69 -11.07
C ARG A 110 -0.34 -15.85 -11.62
N LYS A 111 -0.68 -15.82 -12.92
CA LYS A 111 -1.66 -16.74 -13.52
C LYS A 111 -2.93 -16.79 -12.69
N SER A 112 -3.29 -15.66 -12.14
CA SER A 112 -4.44 -15.50 -11.26
C SER A 112 -5.71 -15.41 -12.09
N ASN A 113 -6.78 -16.07 -11.65
CA ASN A 113 -8.11 -15.84 -12.17
C ASN A 113 -8.73 -14.54 -11.63
N GLN A 114 -8.00 -13.81 -10.79
CA GLN A 114 -8.38 -12.51 -10.25
C GLN A 114 -7.95 -11.43 -11.24
N ALA A 115 -8.91 -10.66 -11.77
CA ALA A 115 -8.66 -9.56 -12.70
C ALA A 115 -7.93 -8.37 -12.04
N HIS A 116 -7.70 -8.42 -10.73
CA HIS A 116 -7.14 -7.31 -9.96
C HIS A 116 -6.07 -7.78 -8.97
N ASN A 117 -4.99 -7.00 -8.86
CA ASN A 117 -4.03 -7.16 -7.77
C ASN A 117 -4.69 -6.72 -6.45
N PRO A 118 -4.86 -7.61 -5.46
CA PRO A 118 -5.50 -7.27 -4.18
C PRO A 118 -4.69 -6.26 -3.36
N ASN A 119 -3.41 -6.08 -3.66
CA ASN A 119 -2.56 -5.12 -2.98
C ASN A 119 -2.73 -3.69 -3.52
N TYR A 120 -3.32 -3.49 -4.70
CA TYR A 120 -3.30 -2.21 -5.39
C TYR A 120 -3.94 -1.08 -4.57
N ASP A 121 -5.14 -1.31 -4.05
CA ASP A 121 -5.84 -0.33 -3.21
C ASP A 121 -5.16 -0.12 -1.85
N LEU A 122 -4.57 -1.18 -1.28
CA LEU A 122 -3.76 -1.08 -0.06
C LEU A 122 -2.53 -0.19 -0.29
N LEU A 123 -1.82 -0.36 -1.42
CA LEU A 123 -0.65 0.48 -1.76
C LEU A 123 -1.07 1.95 -1.94
N THR A 124 -2.21 2.18 -2.58
CA THR A 124 -2.78 3.54 -2.71
C THR A 124 -3.08 4.14 -1.32
N ALA A 125 -3.79 3.40 -0.46
CA ALA A 125 -4.13 3.85 0.90
C ALA A 125 -2.88 4.15 1.73
N LEU A 126 -1.86 3.28 1.68
CA LEU A 126 -0.60 3.47 2.38
C LEU A 126 0.16 4.70 1.87
N SER A 127 0.18 4.93 0.56
CA SER A 127 0.81 6.12 -0.02
C SER A 127 0.12 7.42 0.43
N GLN A 128 -1.21 7.44 0.53
CA GLN A 128 -1.99 8.57 1.06
C GLN A 128 -1.64 8.88 2.52
N GLU A 129 -1.27 7.87 3.30
CA GLU A 129 -0.77 8.00 4.68
C GLU A 129 0.72 8.39 4.76
N GLY A 130 1.36 8.67 3.63
CA GLY A 130 2.77 9.06 3.56
C GLY A 130 3.76 7.89 3.68
N VAL A 131 3.31 6.65 3.58
CA VAL A 131 4.20 5.48 3.58
C VAL A 131 5.08 5.49 2.33
N GLN A 132 6.38 5.35 2.53
CA GLN A 132 7.33 5.21 1.43
C GLN A 132 7.31 3.76 0.93
N ILE A 133 6.88 3.54 -0.31
CA ILE A 133 6.86 2.22 -0.96
C ILE A 133 8.03 2.14 -1.92
N ILE A 134 9.02 1.31 -1.60
CA ILE A 134 10.31 1.28 -2.28
C ILE A 134 10.60 -0.12 -2.83
N LEU A 135 10.78 -0.21 -4.14
CA LEU A 135 11.17 -1.42 -4.84
C LEU A 135 12.69 -1.48 -5.06
N CYS A 136 13.27 -2.63 -4.79
CA CYS A 136 14.66 -2.95 -5.14
C CYS A 136 14.87 -2.93 -6.65
N GLY A 137 15.71 -2.02 -7.17
CA GLY A 137 16.03 -1.93 -8.58
C GLY A 137 16.76 -3.17 -9.11
N GLN A 138 17.56 -3.85 -8.27
CA GLN A 138 18.21 -5.11 -8.67
C GLN A 138 17.18 -6.22 -8.90
N THR A 139 16.15 -6.31 -8.06
CA THR A 139 15.05 -7.25 -8.26
C THR A 139 14.24 -6.91 -9.52
N ALA A 140 13.93 -5.63 -9.73
CA ALA A 140 13.23 -5.18 -10.93
C ALA A 140 14.01 -5.52 -12.20
N GLY A 141 15.31 -5.23 -12.23
CA GLY A 141 16.19 -5.55 -13.36
C GLY A 141 16.31 -7.05 -13.64
N TYR A 142 16.51 -7.85 -12.59
CA TYR A 142 16.59 -9.31 -12.72
C TYR A 142 15.30 -9.91 -13.30
N ARG A 143 14.13 -9.42 -12.85
CA ARG A 143 12.82 -9.88 -13.32
C ARG A 143 12.32 -9.17 -14.58
N LYS A 144 13.10 -8.20 -15.12
CA LYS A 144 12.74 -7.40 -16.28
C LYS A 144 11.40 -6.66 -16.13
N ILE A 145 11.10 -6.23 -14.91
CA ILE A 145 9.90 -5.46 -14.60
C ILE A 145 10.24 -3.97 -14.68
N THR A 146 9.44 -3.23 -15.43
CA THR A 146 9.61 -1.80 -15.68
C THR A 146 8.71 -0.97 -14.78
N LYS A 147 8.98 0.33 -14.68
CA LYS A 147 8.17 1.28 -13.89
C LYS A 147 6.70 1.32 -14.33
N THR A 148 6.39 1.08 -15.59
CA THR A 148 5.02 1.09 -16.13
C THR A 148 4.22 -0.16 -15.76
N GLN A 149 4.88 -1.21 -15.31
CA GLN A 149 4.25 -2.47 -14.93
C GLN A 149 3.92 -2.55 -13.43
N ILE A 150 4.34 -1.58 -12.65
CA ILE A 150 4.10 -1.52 -11.20
C ILE A 150 3.15 -0.40 -10.82
N HIS A 151 2.67 -0.42 -9.57
CA HIS A 151 1.84 0.63 -8.99
C HIS A 151 2.54 2.00 -9.09
N PRO A 152 1.85 3.09 -9.48
CA PRO A 152 2.47 4.40 -9.75
C PRO A 152 3.20 4.99 -8.54
N GLU A 153 2.70 4.76 -7.33
CA GLU A 153 3.26 5.30 -6.09
C GLU A 153 4.56 4.59 -5.64
N VAL A 154 4.93 3.48 -6.28
CA VAL A 154 6.17 2.75 -5.95
C VAL A 154 7.38 3.49 -6.48
N LYS A 155 8.36 3.76 -5.62
CA LYS A 155 9.68 4.31 -5.97
C LYS A 155 10.67 3.18 -6.20
N ILE A 156 11.58 3.33 -7.16
CA ILE A 156 12.63 2.34 -7.40
C ILE A 156 13.95 2.86 -6.81
N ALA A 157 14.53 2.11 -5.87
CA ALA A 157 15.83 2.38 -5.31
C ALA A 157 16.93 1.62 -6.09
N LEU A 158 18.19 2.00 -5.91
CA LEU A 158 19.33 1.27 -6.46
C LEU A 158 19.31 -0.22 -6.07
N SER A 159 19.06 -0.48 -4.78
CA SER A 159 18.86 -1.83 -4.24
C SER A 159 18.07 -1.76 -2.93
N ALA A 160 17.55 -2.92 -2.47
CA ALA A 160 16.96 -3.03 -1.13
C ALA A 160 17.99 -2.71 -0.04
N MET A 161 19.22 -3.21 -0.19
CA MET A 161 20.32 -2.93 0.76
C MET A 161 20.57 -1.43 0.92
N THR A 162 20.63 -0.70 -0.20
CA THR A 162 20.82 0.76 -0.18
C THR A 162 19.67 1.46 0.53
N ALA A 163 18.43 1.12 0.18
CA ALA A 163 17.25 1.72 0.79
C ALA A 163 17.17 1.44 2.30
N LEU A 164 17.43 0.20 2.72
CA LEU A 164 17.42 -0.18 4.15
C LEU A 164 18.49 0.57 4.94
N VAL A 165 19.72 0.71 4.41
CA VAL A 165 20.78 1.46 5.08
C VAL A 165 20.42 2.93 5.21
N GLN A 166 19.93 3.57 4.13
CA GLN A 166 19.56 4.98 4.16
C GLN A 166 18.42 5.25 5.14
N LEU A 167 17.36 4.46 5.13
CA LEU A 167 16.23 4.62 6.06
C LEU A 167 16.66 4.42 7.52
N GLN A 168 17.52 3.45 7.80
CA GLN A 168 18.03 3.25 9.16
C GLN A 168 18.91 4.43 9.62
N ASN A 169 19.70 5.03 8.72
CA ASN A 169 20.46 6.25 9.02
C ASN A 169 19.52 7.46 9.27
N GLU A 170 18.31 7.45 8.68
CA GLU A 170 17.26 8.44 8.95
C GLU A 170 16.44 8.14 10.22
N GLY A 171 16.84 7.11 10.98
CA GLY A 171 16.22 6.75 12.27
C GLY A 171 15.12 5.70 12.18
N TYR A 172 14.82 5.13 11.01
CA TYR A 172 13.88 4.01 10.91
C TYR A 172 14.43 2.76 11.57
N ARG A 173 13.57 2.01 12.24
CA ARG A 173 13.89 0.70 12.82
C ARG A 173 13.43 -0.40 11.90
N LEU A 174 14.32 -1.35 11.63
CA LEU A 174 14.02 -2.50 10.78
C LEU A 174 13.04 -3.45 11.48
N ILE A 175 11.93 -3.76 10.81
CA ILE A 175 10.99 -4.81 11.19
C ILE A 175 11.04 -5.89 10.12
N ASN A 176 11.37 -7.10 10.54
CA ASN A 176 11.45 -8.29 9.68
C ASN A 176 10.62 -9.43 10.31
N PHE A 177 9.79 -10.12 9.47
CA PHE A 177 8.91 -11.22 9.88
C PHE A 177 9.28 -12.52 9.19
#